data_799a8f123466e377d0ec223383e51a6b
#
_entry.id   799a8f123466e377d0ec223383e51a6b
#
_cell.length_a   1.000
_cell.length_b   1.000
_cell.length_c   1.000
_cell.angle_alpha   90.00
_cell.angle_beta   90.00
_cell.angle_gamma   90.00
#
_symmetry.space_group_name_H-M   'P 1'
#
loop_
_entity.id
_entity.type
_entity.pdbx_description
1 polymer ?
#
loop_
_entity_poly.entity_id
_entity_poly.type
_entity_poly.pdbx_seq_one_letter_code
_entity_poly.pdbx_strand_id
1 'polypeptide(L)'
;MKLHADARGSYNLITAYGAGYVAVNGQRHNASLIVMPDRVLPWSVAAFDELAPESFELVKSEKPEIVLLGTGPKQRFPDPGLTASLREARIGLEVMDLQAACRTYNILVAEERRVAAALLFA
;
A
#
# COMPACT_ATOMS: atom_id res chain seq x y z
N MET A 1 20.15 7.48 -2.60
CA MET A 1 20.85 6.25 -2.49
C MET A 1 20.64 5.43 -3.70
N LYS A 2 21.52 4.60 -3.83
CA LYS A 2 21.40 3.72 -4.90
C LYS A 2 21.11 2.35 -4.37
N LEU A 3 20.10 1.71 -4.86
CA LEU A 3 19.87 0.32 -4.54
C LEU A 3 20.92 -0.50 -5.23
N HIS A 4 21.69 -1.22 -4.44
CA HIS A 4 22.69 -2.12 -4.97
C HIS A 4 22.05 -3.40 -5.43
N ALA A 5 22.76 -4.19 -6.20
CA ALA A 5 22.25 -5.48 -6.61
C ALA A 5 21.90 -6.35 -5.41
N ASP A 6 22.73 -6.34 -4.38
CA ASP A 6 22.43 -7.08 -3.16
C ASP A 6 21.29 -6.45 -2.38
N ALA A 7 21.19 -5.12 -2.38
CA ALA A 7 20.10 -4.44 -1.70
C ALA A 7 18.76 -4.69 -2.39
N ARG A 8 18.76 -4.87 -3.72
CA ARG A 8 17.51 -5.13 -4.42
C ARG A 8 16.82 -6.38 -3.91
N GLY A 9 17.57 -7.35 -3.42
CA GLY A 9 16.99 -8.56 -2.88
C GLY A 9 16.41 -8.38 -1.49
N SER A 10 16.64 -7.24 -0.87
CA SER A 10 16.24 -7.03 0.52
C SER A 10 14.95 -6.23 0.66
N TYR A 11 14.38 -5.68 -0.41
CA TYR A 11 13.13 -4.96 -0.28
C TYR A 11 11.97 -5.80 -0.82
N ASN A 12 10.78 -5.49 -0.31
CA ASN A 12 9.58 -6.23 -0.65
C ASN A 12 9.08 -5.86 -2.04
N LEU A 13 8.76 -6.89 -2.82
CA LEU A 13 8.11 -6.72 -4.12
C LEU A 13 6.81 -7.50 -4.13
N ILE A 14 5.82 -6.99 -4.85
CA ILE A 14 4.57 -7.71 -5.05
C ILE A 14 4.77 -8.59 -6.29
N THR A 15 4.81 -9.90 -6.06
CA THR A 15 5.17 -10.85 -7.09
C THR A 15 3.98 -11.46 -7.82
N ALA A 16 2.78 -11.34 -7.25
CA ALA A 16 1.57 -11.81 -7.90
C ALA A 16 0.36 -11.16 -7.23
N TYR A 17 -0.74 -11.09 -7.94
CA TYR A 17 -2.00 -10.61 -7.39
C TYR A 17 -3.15 -11.22 -8.18
N GLY A 18 -4.30 -11.29 -7.55
CA GLY A 18 -5.50 -11.81 -8.18
C GLY A 18 -6.70 -11.52 -7.32
N ALA A 19 -7.80 -12.21 -7.59
CA ALA A 19 -9.02 -12.02 -6.82
C ALA A 19 -8.78 -12.46 -5.39
N GLY A 20 -8.85 -11.51 -4.47
CA GLY A 20 -8.78 -11.80 -3.04
C GLY A 20 -7.40 -12.14 -2.50
N TYR A 21 -6.33 -11.87 -3.25
CA TYR A 21 -5.00 -12.12 -2.72
C TYR A 21 -3.92 -11.27 -3.36
N VAL A 22 -2.82 -11.15 -2.64
CA VAL A 22 -1.60 -10.53 -3.11
C VAL A 22 -0.45 -11.40 -2.60
N ALA A 23 0.57 -11.61 -3.42
CA ALA A 23 1.79 -12.30 -2.98
C ALA A 23 2.92 -11.29 -2.86
N VAL A 24 3.58 -11.28 -1.71
CA VAL A 24 4.73 -10.43 -1.45
C VAL A 24 5.94 -11.34 -1.33
N ASN A 25 6.93 -11.14 -2.20
CA ASN A 25 8.12 -11.99 -2.24
C ASN A 25 7.75 -13.47 -2.32
N GLY A 26 6.69 -13.78 -3.06
CA GLY A 26 6.22 -15.15 -3.21
C GLY A 26 5.28 -15.66 -2.14
N GLN A 27 5.08 -14.91 -1.06
CA GLN A 27 4.19 -15.33 0.02
C GLN A 27 2.81 -14.73 -0.15
N ARG A 28 1.79 -15.56 -0.19
CA ARG A 28 0.40 -15.13 -0.38
C ARG A 28 -0.18 -14.55 0.89
N HIS A 29 -0.96 -13.49 0.69
CA HIS A 29 -1.76 -12.86 1.74
C HIS A 29 -3.20 -12.74 1.22
N ASN A 30 -4.15 -13.14 2.04
CA ASN A 30 -5.57 -13.15 1.66
C ASN A 30 -6.39 -12.12 2.42
N ALA A 31 -5.75 -11.27 3.19
CA ALA A 31 -6.43 -10.22 3.96
C ALA A 31 -5.70 -8.91 3.74
N SER A 32 -6.40 -7.80 3.99
CA SER A 32 -5.86 -6.46 3.80
C SER A 32 -4.51 -6.31 4.46
N LEU A 33 -3.62 -5.60 3.79
CA LEU A 33 -2.27 -5.43 4.33
C LEU A 33 -1.67 -4.13 3.83
N ILE A 34 -0.61 -3.71 4.51
CA ILE A 34 0.21 -2.57 4.11
C ILE A 34 1.58 -3.11 3.76
N VAL A 35 2.02 -2.86 2.52
CA VAL A 35 3.30 -3.33 2.01
C VAL A 35 4.22 -2.14 1.86
N MET A 36 5.40 -2.22 2.45
CA MET A 36 6.44 -1.21 2.34
C MET A 36 7.74 -1.89 1.97
N PRO A 37 8.74 -1.13 1.50
CA PRO A 37 10.00 -1.76 1.09
C PRO A 37 10.64 -2.61 2.18
N ASP A 38 10.50 -2.23 3.44
CA ASP A 38 11.19 -2.91 4.54
C ASP A 38 10.26 -3.66 5.49
N ARG A 39 8.94 -3.65 5.28
CA ARG A 39 8.02 -4.38 6.17
C ARG A 39 6.67 -4.61 5.52
N VAL A 40 5.97 -5.60 6.04
CA VAL A 40 4.60 -5.92 5.66
C VAL A 40 3.79 -5.96 6.96
N LEU A 41 2.70 -5.21 7.01
CA LEU A 41 1.88 -5.12 8.21
C LEU A 41 0.45 -5.55 7.88
N PRO A 42 -0.19 -6.33 8.77
CA PRO A 42 -1.62 -6.57 8.60
C PRO A 42 -2.38 -5.24 8.78
N TRP A 43 -3.43 -5.06 8.00
CA TRP A 43 -4.26 -3.87 8.07
C TRP A 43 -5.65 -4.30 8.49
N SER A 44 -6.16 -3.72 9.57
CA SER A 44 -7.38 -4.20 10.19
C SER A 44 -8.66 -3.69 9.54
N VAL A 45 -8.60 -3.24 8.29
CA VAL A 45 -9.75 -2.80 7.51
C VAL A 45 -10.11 -3.89 6.54
N ALA A 46 -11.27 -4.52 6.70
CA ALA A 46 -11.63 -5.65 5.87
C ALA A 46 -12.07 -5.23 4.46
N ALA A 47 -12.69 -4.07 4.31
CA ALA A 47 -13.24 -3.64 3.03
C ALA A 47 -13.29 -2.12 2.97
N PHE A 48 -13.45 -1.61 1.76
CA PHE A 48 -13.49 -0.16 1.53
C PHE A 48 -14.55 0.52 2.40
N ASP A 49 -15.73 -0.09 2.54
CA ASP A 49 -16.82 0.53 3.28
C ASP A 49 -16.54 0.62 4.78
N GLU A 50 -15.52 -0.06 5.27
CA GLU A 50 -15.14 -0.01 6.67
C GLU A 50 -14.04 1.01 6.97
N LEU A 51 -13.60 1.77 5.97
CA LEU A 51 -12.60 2.79 6.20
C LEU A 51 -13.11 3.86 7.15
N ALA A 52 -12.27 4.25 8.09
CA ALA A 52 -12.53 5.32 9.04
C ALA A 52 -11.28 6.20 9.09
N PRO A 53 -11.37 7.42 9.65
CA PRO A 53 -10.16 8.27 9.72
C PRO A 53 -9.01 7.57 10.42
N GLU A 54 -9.29 6.84 11.49
CA GLU A 54 -8.24 6.14 12.23
C GLU A 54 -7.65 4.96 11.47
N SER A 55 -8.27 4.51 10.39
CA SER A 55 -7.72 3.42 9.58
C SER A 55 -6.35 3.77 9.00
N PHE A 56 -6.06 5.05 8.84
CA PHE A 56 -4.81 5.49 8.22
C PHE A 56 -3.72 5.83 9.22
N GLU A 57 -3.98 5.69 10.53
CA GLU A 57 -2.97 6.01 11.54
C GLU A 57 -1.77 5.08 11.47
N LEU A 58 -2.00 3.81 11.20
CA LEU A 58 -0.90 2.85 11.13
C LEU A 58 0.07 3.22 10.01
N VAL A 59 -0.44 3.46 8.81
CA VAL A 59 0.42 3.77 7.67
C VAL A 59 1.07 5.14 7.86
N LYS A 60 0.34 6.09 8.46
CA LYS A 60 0.90 7.41 8.73
C LYS A 60 2.09 7.33 9.68
N SER A 61 2.00 6.45 10.68
CA SER A 61 3.08 6.30 11.67
C SER A 61 4.37 5.78 11.04
N GLU A 62 4.30 5.15 9.88
CA GLU A 62 5.48 4.67 9.17
C GLU A 62 6.17 5.76 8.37
N LYS A 63 5.55 6.92 8.26
CA LYS A 63 6.10 8.11 7.62
C LYS A 63 6.53 7.85 6.18
N PRO A 64 5.67 7.27 5.35
CA PRO A 64 6.01 7.11 3.94
C PRO A 64 5.97 8.45 3.23
N GLU A 65 6.61 8.51 2.09
CA GLU A 65 6.54 9.64 1.20
C GLU A 65 5.18 9.69 0.50
N ILE A 66 4.67 8.53 0.15
CA ILE A 66 3.40 8.39 -0.57
C ILE A 66 2.71 7.11 -0.15
N VAL A 67 1.39 7.19 -0.03
CA VAL A 67 0.53 6.03 0.19
C VAL A 67 -0.23 5.74 -1.08
N LEU A 68 -0.19 4.48 -1.53
CA LEU A 68 -1.04 4.00 -2.60
C LEU A 68 -2.19 3.26 -1.96
N LEU A 69 -3.41 3.78 -2.09
CA LEU A 69 -4.58 3.08 -1.57
C LEU A 69 -5.15 2.22 -2.68
N GLY A 70 -5.05 0.91 -2.54
CA GLY A 70 -5.65 -0.04 -3.45
C GLY A 70 -7.03 -0.39 -2.97
N THR A 71 -8.06 -0.10 -3.77
CA THR A 71 -9.44 -0.14 -3.32
C THR A 71 -10.18 -1.41 -3.74
N GLY A 72 -9.44 -2.50 -3.99
CA GLY A 72 -10.06 -3.75 -4.38
C GLY A 72 -10.27 -3.85 -5.88
N PRO A 73 -11.29 -4.60 -6.32
CA PRO A 73 -11.46 -4.84 -7.76
C PRO A 73 -11.83 -3.61 -8.57
N LYS A 74 -12.32 -2.56 -7.91
CA LYS A 74 -12.71 -1.31 -8.57
C LYS A 74 -12.05 -0.13 -7.89
N GLN A 75 -11.74 0.90 -8.67
CA GLN A 75 -11.30 2.16 -8.10
C GLN A 75 -12.47 2.86 -7.43
N ARG A 76 -12.30 3.20 -6.16
CA ARG A 76 -13.31 3.91 -5.38
C ARG A 76 -12.60 5.00 -4.58
N PHE A 77 -13.15 6.20 -4.57
CA PHE A 77 -12.53 7.32 -3.87
C PHE A 77 -13.11 7.47 -2.48
N PRO A 78 -12.27 7.46 -1.43
CA PRO A 78 -12.76 7.68 -0.08
C PRO A 78 -13.16 9.15 0.12
N ASP A 79 -14.09 9.39 1.04
CA ASP A 79 -14.41 10.77 1.42
C ASP A 79 -13.16 11.48 1.90
N PRO A 80 -12.97 12.76 1.53
CA PRO A 80 -11.76 13.48 1.93
C PRO A 80 -11.50 13.51 3.42
N GLY A 81 -12.55 13.48 4.25
CA GLY A 81 -12.38 13.45 5.69
C GLY A 81 -11.67 12.22 6.20
N LEU A 82 -11.80 11.10 5.47
CA LEU A 82 -11.15 9.86 5.89
C LEU A 82 -9.63 9.94 5.75
N THR A 83 -9.13 10.73 4.82
CA THR A 83 -7.70 10.79 4.51
C THR A 83 -7.06 12.10 4.91
N ALA A 84 -7.78 12.93 5.67
CA ALA A 84 -7.29 14.25 6.03
C ALA A 84 -5.98 14.20 6.81
N SER A 85 -5.80 13.20 7.67
CA SER A 85 -4.58 13.12 8.48
C SER A 85 -3.34 12.89 7.62
N LEU A 86 -3.48 12.21 6.49
CA LEU A 86 -2.35 12.03 5.57
C LEU A 86 -1.96 13.36 4.94
N ARG A 87 -2.95 14.15 4.51
CA ARG A 87 -2.67 15.46 3.93
C ARG A 87 -2.01 16.38 4.96
N GLU A 88 -2.50 16.35 6.19
CA GLU A 88 -1.94 17.16 7.27
C GLU A 88 -0.50 16.77 7.55
N ALA A 89 -0.17 15.50 7.40
CA ALA A 89 1.19 15.02 7.59
C ALA A 89 2.05 15.19 6.33
N ARG A 90 1.49 15.78 5.27
CA ARG A 90 2.17 16.01 4.00
C ARG A 90 2.61 14.71 3.33
N ILE A 91 1.80 13.68 3.49
CA ILE A 91 2.02 12.39 2.85
C ILE A 91 1.16 12.37 1.59
N GLY A 92 1.78 12.07 0.44
CA GLY A 92 1.04 11.94 -0.82
C GLY A 92 0.09 10.76 -0.77
N LEU A 93 -1.01 10.87 -1.48
CA LEU A 93 -1.99 9.80 -1.57
C LEU A 93 -2.44 9.63 -3.00
N GLU A 94 -2.35 8.40 -3.50
CA GLU A 94 -2.87 8.02 -4.81
C GLU A 94 -3.88 6.90 -4.58
N VAL A 95 -5.03 7.00 -5.26
CA VAL A 95 -6.11 6.03 -5.10
C VAL A 95 -6.28 5.28 -6.41
N MET A 96 -6.26 3.96 -6.35
CA MET A 96 -6.37 3.13 -7.55
C MET A 96 -6.93 1.77 -7.18
N ASP A 97 -7.31 0.96 -8.18
CA ASP A 97 -7.74 -0.39 -7.89
C ASP A 97 -6.55 -1.24 -7.44
N LEU A 98 -6.82 -2.45 -6.97
CA LEU A 98 -5.81 -3.31 -6.38
C LEU A 98 -4.68 -3.62 -7.36
N GLN A 99 -5.01 -3.96 -8.60
CA GLN A 99 -3.99 -4.33 -9.58
C GLN A 99 -3.07 -3.16 -9.88
N ALA A 100 -3.65 -1.97 -10.07
CA ALA A 100 -2.86 -0.78 -10.35
C ALA A 100 -1.96 -0.43 -9.17
N ALA A 101 -2.46 -0.60 -7.94
CA ALA A 101 -1.67 -0.31 -6.75
C ALA A 101 -0.46 -1.25 -6.67
N CYS A 102 -0.65 -2.52 -6.99
CA CYS A 102 0.45 -3.48 -6.96
C CYS A 102 1.54 -3.12 -7.97
N ARG A 103 1.13 -2.76 -9.19
CA ARG A 103 2.08 -2.40 -10.24
C ARG A 103 2.81 -1.11 -9.91
N THR A 104 2.06 -0.12 -9.43
CA THR A 104 2.65 1.19 -9.09
C THR A 104 3.61 1.07 -7.92
N TYR A 105 3.26 0.24 -6.92
CA TYR A 105 4.16 -0.01 -5.80
C TYR A 105 5.52 -0.50 -6.29
N ASN A 106 5.52 -1.51 -7.15
CA ASN A 106 6.79 -2.08 -7.63
C ASN A 106 7.62 -1.07 -8.40
N ILE A 107 6.96 -0.20 -9.19
CA ILE A 107 7.66 0.83 -9.93
C ILE A 107 8.31 1.83 -8.98
N LEU A 108 7.57 2.29 -7.98
CA LEU A 108 8.07 3.32 -7.07
C LEU A 108 9.17 2.78 -6.17
N VAL A 109 9.07 1.54 -5.74
CA VAL A 109 10.12 0.94 -4.91
C VAL A 109 11.41 0.77 -5.71
N ALA A 110 11.29 0.44 -7.00
CA ALA A 110 12.45 0.34 -7.87
C ALA A 110 13.11 1.71 -8.09
N GLU A 111 12.35 2.79 -7.91
CA GLU A 111 12.88 4.16 -7.97
C GLU A 111 13.37 4.64 -6.62
N GLU A 112 13.46 3.75 -5.65
CA GLU A 112 13.97 4.04 -4.31
C GLU A 112 13.09 5.03 -3.54
N ARG A 113 11.79 5.05 -3.85
CA ARG A 113 10.83 5.90 -3.16
C ARG A 113 10.35 5.17 -1.89
N ARG A 114 10.11 5.94 -0.84
CA ARG A 114 9.53 5.36 0.37
C ARG A 114 8.01 5.34 0.21
N VAL A 115 7.53 4.23 -0.30
CA VAL A 115 6.13 4.06 -0.66
C VAL A 115 5.48 3.05 0.29
N ALA A 116 4.23 3.27 0.63
CA ALA A 116 3.42 2.30 1.35
C ALA A 116 2.18 1.99 0.51
N ALA A 117 1.95 0.72 0.23
CA ALA A 117 0.75 0.28 -0.46
C ALA A 117 -0.24 -0.26 0.57
N ALA A 118 -1.33 0.47 0.77
CA ALA A 118 -2.41 0.06 1.67
C ALA A 118 -3.46 -0.62 0.80
N LEU A 119 -3.57 -1.94 0.93
CA LEU A 119 -4.28 -2.77 -0.03
C LEU A 119 -5.53 -3.37 0.58
N LEU A 120 -6.68 -3.08 -0.03
CA LEU A 120 -7.96 -3.71 0.27
C LEU A 120 -8.28 -4.69 -0.84
N PHE A 121 -8.89 -5.80 -0.49
CA PHE A 121 -9.22 -6.83 -1.46
C PHE A 121 -10.70 -6.85 -1.82
N ALA A 122 -11.53 -6.16 -1.03
CA ALA A 122 -12.97 -6.12 -1.29
C ALA A 122 -13.52 -4.71 -1.13
#